data_1e949168e74b49d9cc888c082d756789
#
_entry.id   1e949168e74b49d9cc888c082d756789
#
_cell.length_a   1.000
_cell.length_b   1.000
_cell.length_c   1.000
_cell.angle_alpha   90.00
_cell.angle_beta   90.00
_cell.angle_gamma   90.00
#
_symmetry.space_group_name_H-M   'P 1'
#
loop_
_entity.id
_entity.type
_entity.pdbx_description
1 polymer ?
#
loop_
_entity_poly.entity_id
_entity_poly.type
_entity_poly.pdbx_seq_one_letter_code
_entity_poly.pdbx_strand_id
1 'polypeptide(L)'
;MNNCLRALMMDPLLMGAFRMNLLTERVDIVKDLGWKRDEIAFNDSDMSHLMMFLERFYGLTNDKHIQRALDVVVTKNQYHPICDYLDGLEWDGQERIRYVLHHFLGADESEITYESVKMFLLGCVHRVFVPGCKFEYMLCLVGDQGAGKSSFFRFLAIRDEWFSDDLKKMDDENVYRKMHGHWIIEMAEMLGTASAKSVEEIKAFLSRAKETYKTPYAKYPRDRKRQCAFVGTSNKQRFLPLDRTGNRRFLPVQIDSSKAEVHVLESEDESRAYIDQLWAEVMVIYRSGEWSMKFRPEIAKHLDIHRLAFMAEDTTTGVIQAWLDNYKGDYVCSRLIYNEALKNYGDPDRKSVNEINDIMNNTIDGWLPGPSSHRFGAPYGSQRAWHREGVKEPVPDKDGFISVAESYDQLKIPFDV
;
A
#
# COMPACT_ATOMS: atom_id res chain seq x y z
N MET A 1 -32.01 11.73 33.06
CA MET A 1 -31.46 11.67 31.67
C MET A 1 -31.99 12.79 30.76
N ASN A 2 -33.32 12.96 30.59
CA ASN A 2 -33.85 14.00 29.71
C ASN A 2 -33.41 15.43 30.08
N ASN A 3 -33.33 15.77 31.36
CA ASN A 3 -32.87 17.09 31.81
C ASN A 3 -31.38 17.30 31.51
N CYS A 4 -30.54 16.25 31.63
CA CYS A 4 -29.12 16.31 31.23
C CYS A 4 -29.01 16.54 29.73
N LEU A 5 -29.80 15.83 28.92
CA LEU A 5 -29.82 16.00 27.49
C LEU A 5 -30.24 17.44 27.08
N ARG A 6 -31.29 17.97 27.72
CA ARG A 6 -31.72 19.36 27.48
C ARG A 6 -30.66 20.38 27.87
N ALA A 7 -29.99 20.22 29.00
CA ALA A 7 -28.90 21.10 29.41
C ALA A 7 -27.77 21.09 28.37
N LEU A 8 -27.29 19.92 27.95
CA LEU A 8 -26.23 19.79 26.96
C LEU A 8 -26.61 20.34 25.56
N MET A 9 -27.88 20.31 25.18
CA MET A 9 -28.36 20.77 23.89
C MET A 9 -28.83 22.23 23.84
N MET A 10 -29.15 22.84 24.95
CA MET A 10 -29.79 24.16 25.00
C MET A 10 -28.98 25.21 25.79
N ASP A 11 -28.06 24.79 26.65
CA ASP A 11 -27.19 25.73 27.33
C ASP A 11 -26.26 26.44 26.34
N PRO A 12 -26.15 27.76 26.31
CA PRO A 12 -25.35 28.52 25.37
C PRO A 12 -23.86 28.15 25.35
N LEU A 13 -23.29 27.73 26.49
CA LEU A 13 -21.91 27.31 26.61
C LEU A 13 -21.72 25.88 26.07
N LEU A 14 -22.63 24.97 26.43
CA LEU A 14 -22.51 23.55 26.13
C LEU A 14 -23.01 23.15 24.74
N MET A 15 -23.98 23.91 24.18
CA MET A 15 -24.60 23.63 22.91
C MET A 15 -23.57 23.58 21.78
N GLY A 16 -23.43 22.40 21.13
CA GLY A 16 -22.50 22.17 20.03
C GLY A 16 -21.01 22.12 20.42
N ALA A 17 -20.70 22.13 21.73
CA ALA A 17 -19.32 22.06 22.22
C ALA A 17 -18.73 20.66 22.08
N PHE A 18 -19.54 19.62 22.24
CA PHE A 18 -19.10 18.22 22.21
C PHE A 18 -19.41 17.61 20.85
N ARG A 19 -18.38 17.18 20.15
CA ARG A 19 -18.51 16.55 18.80
C ARG A 19 -17.76 15.23 18.75
N MET A 20 -18.33 14.24 18.06
CA MET A 20 -17.66 12.97 17.78
C MET A 20 -16.73 13.17 16.57
N ASN A 21 -15.44 13.02 16.78
CA ASN A 21 -14.44 12.99 15.73
C ASN A 21 -14.42 11.61 15.08
N LEU A 22 -14.80 11.52 13.80
CA LEU A 22 -14.91 10.26 13.08
C LEU A 22 -13.56 9.67 12.66
N LEU A 23 -12.48 10.46 12.70
CA LEU A 23 -11.13 9.98 12.41
C LEU A 23 -10.53 9.26 13.62
N THR A 24 -10.68 9.85 14.81
CA THR A 24 -10.11 9.33 16.06
C THR A 24 -11.08 8.50 16.89
N GLU A 25 -12.38 8.45 16.51
CA GLU A 25 -13.47 7.86 17.29
C GLU A 25 -13.50 8.36 18.75
N ARG A 26 -13.04 9.59 18.99
CA ARG A 26 -13.04 10.26 20.31
C ARG A 26 -13.99 11.44 20.28
N VAL A 27 -14.45 11.82 21.46
CA VAL A 27 -15.19 13.08 21.63
C VAL A 27 -14.19 14.22 21.68
N ASP A 28 -14.43 15.26 20.90
CA ASP A 28 -13.67 16.50 20.95
C ASP A 28 -14.52 17.64 21.53
N ILE A 29 -13.89 18.55 22.25
CA ILE A 29 -14.48 19.81 22.67
C ILE A 29 -14.02 20.91 21.73
N VAL A 30 -14.94 21.42 20.91
CA VAL A 30 -14.68 22.38 19.84
C VAL A 30 -14.99 23.83 20.21
N LYS A 31 -15.36 24.10 21.47
CA LYS A 31 -15.62 25.43 22.01
C LYS A 31 -14.82 25.66 23.30
N ASP A 32 -14.52 26.91 23.60
CA ASP A 32 -14.03 27.27 24.94
C ASP A 32 -15.19 27.14 25.95
N LEU A 33 -14.98 26.31 26.96
CA LEU A 33 -15.93 26.04 28.03
C LEU A 33 -15.59 26.76 29.34
N GLY A 34 -14.58 27.65 29.30
CA GLY A 34 -14.18 28.46 30.45
C GLY A 34 -13.33 27.73 31.50
N TRP A 35 -12.80 26.53 31.18
CA TRP A 35 -11.79 25.85 31.99
C TRP A 35 -10.55 25.48 31.18
N LYS A 36 -9.41 25.42 31.87
CA LYS A 36 -8.13 25.13 31.23
C LYS A 36 -8.09 23.72 30.68
N ARG A 37 -7.63 23.58 29.46
CA ARG A 37 -7.47 22.31 28.71
C ARG A 37 -6.13 22.28 28.01
N ASP A 38 -5.54 21.09 27.91
CA ASP A 38 -4.24 20.87 27.26
C ASP A 38 -4.39 20.19 25.88
N GLU A 39 -5.53 19.55 25.61
CA GLU A 39 -5.81 18.86 24.32
C GLU A 39 -7.28 19.09 23.87
N ILE A 40 -7.54 18.90 22.58
CA ILE A 40 -8.89 19.03 22.02
C ILE A 40 -9.80 17.87 22.42
N ALA A 41 -9.22 16.67 22.61
CA ALA A 41 -9.97 15.49 22.96
C ALA A 41 -10.50 15.58 24.39
N PHE A 42 -11.75 15.14 24.56
CA PHE A 42 -12.42 15.08 25.87
C PHE A 42 -11.73 14.04 26.76
N ASN A 43 -11.43 14.41 27.99
CA ASN A 43 -10.74 13.59 28.97
C ASN A 43 -11.48 13.54 30.34
N ASP A 44 -10.92 12.83 31.32
CA ASP A 44 -11.53 12.66 32.66
C ASP A 44 -11.65 13.98 33.45
N SER A 45 -10.71 14.91 33.22
CA SER A 45 -10.78 16.25 33.84
C SER A 45 -11.96 17.04 33.26
N ASP A 46 -12.16 16.97 31.96
CA ASP A 46 -13.31 17.61 31.30
C ASP A 46 -14.64 17.03 31.79
N MET A 47 -14.70 15.70 32.00
CA MET A 47 -15.89 15.08 32.59
C MET A 47 -16.18 15.64 33.99
N SER A 48 -15.16 15.80 34.82
CA SER A 48 -15.31 16.36 36.19
C SER A 48 -15.80 17.80 36.13
N HIS A 49 -15.24 18.64 35.26
CA HIS A 49 -15.69 20.02 35.06
C HIS A 49 -17.12 20.09 34.54
N LEU A 50 -17.48 19.23 33.59
CA LEU A 50 -18.85 19.15 33.09
C LEU A 50 -19.86 18.76 34.18
N MET A 51 -19.51 17.78 35.03
CA MET A 51 -20.34 17.37 36.17
C MET A 51 -20.52 18.51 37.15
N MET A 52 -19.46 19.21 37.54
CA MET A 52 -19.53 20.39 38.42
C MET A 52 -20.40 21.49 37.81
N PHE A 53 -20.30 21.77 36.55
CA PHE A 53 -21.11 22.75 35.83
C PHE A 53 -22.58 22.36 35.87
N LEU A 54 -22.93 21.12 35.54
CA LEU A 54 -24.30 20.62 35.53
C LEU A 54 -24.92 20.55 36.91
N GLU A 55 -24.16 20.21 37.94
CA GLU A 55 -24.60 20.25 39.33
C GLU A 55 -24.89 21.69 39.76
N ARG A 56 -23.94 22.60 39.52
CA ARG A 56 -24.04 24.00 39.96
C ARG A 56 -25.23 24.75 39.35
N PHE A 57 -25.42 24.61 38.06
CA PHE A 57 -26.39 25.42 37.32
C PHE A 57 -27.74 24.73 37.10
N TYR A 58 -27.78 23.39 37.16
CA TYR A 58 -28.96 22.60 36.84
C TYR A 58 -29.37 21.61 37.96
N GLY A 59 -28.58 21.46 39.00
CA GLY A 59 -28.85 20.47 40.08
C GLY A 59 -28.76 19.02 39.60
N LEU A 60 -27.99 18.75 38.52
CA LEU A 60 -27.88 17.43 37.93
C LEU A 60 -26.62 16.72 38.45
N THR A 61 -26.82 15.70 39.31
CA THR A 61 -25.73 15.02 40.03
C THR A 61 -25.53 13.55 39.63
N ASN A 62 -26.34 13.01 38.74
CA ASN A 62 -26.24 11.59 38.38
C ASN A 62 -25.29 11.36 37.20
N ASP A 63 -24.09 10.90 37.50
CA ASP A 63 -22.98 10.65 36.54
C ASP A 63 -23.41 9.78 35.37
N LYS A 64 -24.13 8.68 35.64
CA LYS A 64 -24.58 7.76 34.56
C LYS A 64 -25.58 8.42 33.62
N HIS A 65 -26.41 9.33 34.13
CA HIS A 65 -27.33 10.07 33.29
C HIS A 65 -26.62 11.14 32.46
N ILE A 66 -25.62 11.81 33.03
CA ILE A 66 -24.79 12.78 32.32
C ILE A 66 -24.03 12.11 31.20
N GLN A 67 -23.33 11.00 31.49
CA GLN A 67 -22.57 10.26 30.49
C GLN A 67 -23.44 9.76 29.34
N ARG A 68 -24.59 9.13 29.62
CA ARG A 68 -25.53 8.68 28.60
C ARG A 68 -26.12 9.83 27.77
N ALA A 69 -26.35 10.99 28.39
CA ALA A 69 -26.82 12.17 27.67
C ALA A 69 -25.72 12.71 26.74
N LEU A 70 -24.47 12.74 27.22
CA LEU A 70 -23.31 13.10 26.39
C LEU A 70 -23.16 12.16 25.19
N ASP A 71 -23.23 10.84 25.38
CA ASP A 71 -23.17 9.85 24.30
C ASP A 71 -24.24 10.11 23.21
N VAL A 72 -25.45 10.48 23.62
CA VAL A 72 -26.53 10.83 22.68
C VAL A 72 -26.24 12.13 21.93
N VAL A 73 -25.70 13.15 22.60
CA VAL A 73 -25.36 14.45 21.99
C VAL A 73 -24.27 14.27 20.96
N VAL A 74 -23.18 13.59 21.33
CA VAL A 74 -22.01 13.41 20.42
C VAL A 74 -22.34 12.52 19.21
N THR A 75 -23.24 11.53 19.39
CA THR A 75 -23.71 10.70 18.27
C THR A 75 -24.47 11.52 17.23
N LYS A 76 -25.13 12.59 17.62
CA LYS A 76 -25.82 13.52 16.70
C LYS A 76 -24.91 14.59 16.13
N ASN A 77 -23.82 14.91 16.82
CA ASN A 77 -22.86 15.94 16.46
C ASN A 77 -21.54 15.32 16.00
N GLN A 78 -21.57 14.64 14.87
CA GLN A 78 -20.37 14.03 14.28
C GLN A 78 -19.69 15.00 13.31
N TYR A 79 -18.37 14.84 13.16
CA TYR A 79 -17.59 15.56 12.15
C TYR A 79 -16.37 14.75 11.77
N HIS A 80 -15.84 15.02 10.59
CA HIS A 80 -14.60 14.41 10.12
C HIS A 80 -13.57 15.50 9.83
N PRO A 81 -12.52 15.67 10.64
CA PRO A 81 -11.65 16.84 10.55
C PRO A 81 -10.95 16.99 9.20
N ILE A 82 -10.59 15.88 8.54
CA ILE A 82 -9.95 15.91 7.22
C ILE A 82 -10.98 16.24 6.13
N CYS A 83 -12.20 15.69 6.20
CA CYS A 83 -13.25 16.05 5.23
C CYS A 83 -13.62 17.53 5.35
N ASP A 84 -13.81 18.03 6.58
CA ASP A 84 -14.11 19.44 6.83
C ASP A 84 -13.00 20.37 6.30
N TYR A 85 -11.72 19.98 6.46
CA TYR A 85 -10.57 20.68 5.89
C TYR A 85 -10.62 20.68 4.37
N LEU A 86 -10.73 19.50 3.75
CA LEU A 86 -10.73 19.35 2.29
C LEU A 86 -11.92 20.06 1.63
N ASP A 87 -13.09 20.02 2.27
CA ASP A 87 -14.29 20.70 1.75
C ASP A 87 -14.19 22.24 1.82
N GLY A 88 -13.38 22.77 2.72
CA GLY A 88 -13.11 24.19 2.86
C GLY A 88 -12.08 24.77 1.88
N LEU A 89 -11.41 23.94 1.07
CA LEU A 89 -10.38 24.41 0.15
C LEU A 89 -10.97 24.97 -1.15
N GLU A 90 -10.37 26.06 -1.63
CA GLU A 90 -10.65 26.69 -2.93
C GLU A 90 -9.37 26.69 -3.78
N TRP A 91 -9.45 26.13 -5.00
CA TRP A 91 -8.34 26.01 -5.93
C TRP A 91 -8.11 27.31 -6.70
N ASP A 92 -6.87 27.75 -6.77
CA ASP A 92 -6.44 28.95 -7.48
C ASP A 92 -6.31 28.78 -9.01
N GLY A 93 -6.51 27.56 -9.52
CA GLY A 93 -6.44 27.25 -10.96
C GLY A 93 -5.04 26.86 -11.45
N GLN A 94 -4.01 26.78 -10.57
CA GLN A 94 -2.67 26.37 -10.96
C GLN A 94 -2.45 24.88 -10.71
N GLU A 95 -1.92 24.18 -11.71
CA GLU A 95 -1.55 22.77 -11.57
C GLU A 95 -0.37 22.60 -10.62
N ARG A 96 -0.51 21.70 -9.64
CA ARG A 96 0.54 21.33 -8.67
C ARG A 96 0.79 19.83 -8.60
N ILE A 97 -0.21 19.02 -8.90
CA ILE A 97 -0.07 17.54 -8.84
C ILE A 97 1.09 17.08 -9.72
N ARG A 98 1.25 17.69 -10.91
CA ARG A 98 2.34 17.35 -11.84
C ARG A 98 3.71 17.72 -11.32
N TYR A 99 3.81 18.82 -10.61
CA TYR A 99 5.08 19.46 -10.27
C TYR A 99 5.52 19.25 -8.82
N VAL A 100 4.63 18.85 -7.91
CA VAL A 100 4.89 18.83 -6.47
C VAL A 100 6.12 18.03 -6.07
N LEU A 101 6.36 16.86 -6.70
CA LEU A 101 7.55 16.07 -6.38
C LEU A 101 8.83 16.63 -7.01
N HIS A 102 8.74 17.32 -8.16
CA HIS A 102 9.87 18.08 -8.69
C HIS A 102 10.20 19.24 -7.79
N HIS A 103 9.21 20.07 -7.49
CA HIS A 103 9.31 21.28 -6.69
C HIS A 103 10.03 21.04 -5.34
N PHE A 104 9.60 20.04 -4.57
CA PHE A 104 10.15 19.80 -3.23
C PHE A 104 11.27 18.76 -3.18
N LEU A 105 11.35 17.85 -4.14
CA LEU A 105 12.19 16.65 -4.05
C LEU A 105 13.01 16.37 -5.33
N GLY A 106 12.88 17.20 -6.37
CA GLY A 106 13.62 17.08 -7.62
C GLY A 106 13.32 15.80 -8.42
N ALA A 107 12.12 15.25 -8.30
CA ALA A 107 11.69 14.12 -9.13
C ALA A 107 11.50 14.53 -10.59
N ASP A 108 11.66 13.58 -11.53
CA ASP A 108 11.39 13.84 -12.92
C ASP A 108 9.88 14.05 -13.17
N GLU A 109 9.54 15.08 -13.98
CA GLU A 109 8.16 15.46 -14.35
C GLU A 109 7.58 14.54 -15.42
N SER A 110 7.74 13.25 -15.27
CA SER A 110 7.24 12.25 -16.21
C SER A 110 5.73 12.00 -16.04
N GLU A 111 5.07 11.50 -17.09
CA GLU A 111 3.68 11.08 -17.01
C GLU A 111 3.46 9.98 -15.97
N ILE A 112 4.45 9.12 -15.75
CA ILE A 112 4.42 8.05 -14.74
C ILE A 112 4.45 8.65 -13.33
N THR A 113 5.31 9.66 -13.10
CA THR A 113 5.35 10.39 -11.82
C THR A 113 4.01 11.08 -11.55
N TYR A 114 3.50 11.81 -12.53
CA TYR A 114 2.21 12.51 -12.42
C TYR A 114 1.05 11.56 -12.09
N GLU A 115 0.87 10.50 -12.87
CA GLU A 115 -0.23 9.54 -12.65
C GLU A 115 -0.08 8.78 -11.33
N SER A 116 1.16 8.50 -10.88
CA SER A 116 1.43 7.88 -9.57
C SER A 116 1.01 8.80 -8.42
N VAL A 117 1.42 10.06 -8.46
CA VAL A 117 1.07 11.08 -7.45
C VAL A 117 -0.44 11.30 -7.43
N LYS A 118 -1.04 11.56 -8.59
CA LYS A 118 -2.48 11.76 -8.74
C LYS A 118 -3.31 10.60 -8.19
N MET A 119 -2.94 9.36 -8.53
CA MET A 119 -3.59 8.16 -8.02
C MET A 119 -3.50 8.08 -6.49
N PHE A 120 -2.32 8.36 -5.94
CA PHE A 120 -2.11 8.32 -4.50
C PHE A 120 -2.95 9.39 -3.78
N LEU A 121 -2.92 10.64 -4.25
CA LEU A 121 -3.67 11.75 -3.65
C LEU A 121 -5.19 11.53 -3.73
N LEU A 122 -5.71 11.10 -4.87
CA LEU A 122 -7.13 10.73 -5.00
C LEU A 122 -7.50 9.57 -4.07
N GLY A 123 -6.60 8.60 -3.87
CA GLY A 123 -6.78 7.53 -2.91
C GLY A 123 -6.86 8.02 -1.47
N CYS A 124 -6.02 8.97 -1.08
CA CYS A 124 -6.07 9.62 0.24
C CYS A 124 -7.42 10.30 0.49
N VAL A 125 -7.90 11.08 -0.50
CA VAL A 125 -9.22 11.74 -0.42
C VAL A 125 -10.33 10.70 -0.35
N HIS A 126 -10.32 9.72 -1.26
CA HIS A 126 -11.39 8.71 -1.31
C HIS A 126 -11.48 7.88 -0.02
N ARG A 127 -10.37 7.60 0.65
CA ARG A 127 -10.32 6.88 1.94
C ARG A 127 -11.05 7.61 3.06
N VAL A 128 -11.02 8.93 3.12
CA VAL A 128 -11.69 9.70 4.17
C VAL A 128 -13.16 9.98 3.85
N PHE A 129 -13.51 10.22 2.57
CA PHE A 129 -14.91 10.40 2.16
C PHE A 129 -15.69 9.08 2.08
N VAL A 130 -15.03 7.97 1.75
CA VAL A 130 -15.62 6.62 1.65
C VAL A 130 -14.80 5.62 2.48
N PRO A 131 -14.88 5.68 3.82
CA PRO A 131 -14.11 4.80 4.68
C PRO A 131 -14.30 3.33 4.35
N GLY A 132 -13.18 2.61 4.20
CA GLY A 132 -13.17 1.20 3.82
C GLY A 132 -13.25 0.95 2.31
N CYS A 133 -13.18 1.96 1.47
CA CYS A 133 -13.02 1.77 0.03
C CYS A 133 -11.75 0.96 -0.28
N LYS A 134 -11.74 0.24 -1.42
CA LYS A 134 -10.56 -0.49 -1.85
C LYS A 134 -9.54 0.47 -2.43
N PHE A 135 -8.45 0.67 -1.72
CA PHE A 135 -7.27 1.41 -2.18
C PHE A 135 -6.02 0.67 -1.69
N GLU A 136 -5.19 0.20 -2.59
CA GLU A 136 -4.06 -0.68 -2.27
C GLU A 136 -2.70 -0.14 -2.75
N TYR A 137 -2.67 1.08 -3.27
CA TYR A 137 -1.44 1.70 -3.74
C TYR A 137 -0.68 2.40 -2.61
N MET A 138 0.65 2.36 -2.72
CA MET A 138 1.60 2.98 -1.81
C MET A 138 2.60 3.79 -2.62
N LEU A 139 2.64 5.10 -2.43
CA LEU A 139 3.64 5.98 -3.03
C LEU A 139 4.97 5.77 -2.31
N CYS A 140 6.03 5.46 -3.05
CA CYS A 140 7.35 5.16 -2.50
C CYS A 140 8.39 6.15 -3.04
N LEU A 141 8.94 6.99 -2.18
CA LEU A 141 10.00 7.93 -2.54
C LEU A 141 11.36 7.29 -2.33
N VAL A 142 12.17 7.29 -3.38
CA VAL A 142 13.48 6.63 -3.42
C VAL A 142 14.56 7.66 -3.70
N GLY A 143 15.57 7.75 -2.84
CA GLY A 143 16.66 8.71 -2.98
C GLY A 143 17.47 8.85 -1.69
N ASP A 144 18.46 9.73 -1.68
CA ASP A 144 19.44 9.85 -0.63
C ASP A 144 18.83 10.16 0.75
N GLN A 145 19.57 9.78 1.78
CA GLN A 145 19.22 10.14 3.15
C GLN A 145 19.29 11.67 3.33
N GLY A 146 18.32 12.23 4.05
CA GLY A 146 18.26 13.67 4.27
C GLY A 146 17.60 14.47 3.14
N ALA A 147 17.13 13.83 2.06
CA ALA A 147 16.47 14.49 0.92
C ALA A 147 15.07 15.03 1.22
N GLY A 148 14.61 15.04 2.47
CA GLY A 148 13.30 15.61 2.83
C GLY A 148 12.08 14.72 2.62
N LYS A 149 12.25 13.42 2.31
CA LYS A 149 11.15 12.48 2.00
C LYS A 149 10.06 12.43 3.08
N SER A 150 10.45 12.12 4.31
CA SER A 150 9.51 12.02 5.45
C SER A 150 8.91 13.38 5.82
N SER A 151 9.71 14.45 5.73
CA SER A 151 9.22 15.81 5.93
C SER A 151 8.15 16.18 4.91
N PHE A 152 8.35 15.85 3.63
CA PHE A 152 7.34 16.04 2.60
C PHE A 152 6.03 15.32 2.92
N PHE A 153 6.08 14.04 3.32
CA PHE A 153 4.87 13.30 3.68
C PHE A 153 4.17 13.84 4.93
N ARG A 154 4.96 14.35 5.89
CA ARG A 154 4.41 15.04 7.07
C ARG A 154 3.66 16.32 6.69
N PHE A 155 4.23 17.14 5.78
CA PHE A 155 3.55 18.32 5.26
C PHE A 155 2.31 17.95 4.43
N LEU A 156 2.38 16.87 3.63
CA LEU A 156 1.26 16.37 2.85
C LEU A 156 0.07 15.96 3.74
N ALA A 157 0.32 15.49 4.95
CA ALA A 157 -0.71 15.18 5.93
C ALA A 157 -1.35 16.43 6.58
N ILE A 158 -0.86 17.65 6.30
CA ILE A 158 -1.32 18.96 6.77
C ILE A 158 -1.05 19.19 8.26
N ARG A 159 -1.45 18.28 9.12
CA ARG A 159 -1.26 18.36 10.57
C ARG A 159 -0.40 17.21 11.05
N ASP A 160 0.45 17.48 12.02
CA ASP A 160 1.34 16.47 12.58
C ASP A 160 0.57 15.30 13.20
N GLU A 161 -0.57 15.57 13.85
CA GLU A 161 -1.43 14.53 14.40
C GLU A 161 -2.11 13.63 13.36
N TRP A 162 -2.11 14.01 12.06
CA TRP A 162 -2.63 13.20 10.97
C TRP A 162 -1.55 12.38 10.26
N PHE A 163 -0.29 12.56 10.65
CA PHE A 163 0.86 11.81 10.14
C PHE A 163 1.39 10.84 11.18
N SER A 164 1.87 9.69 10.74
CA SER A 164 2.60 8.75 11.59
C SER A 164 3.73 8.09 10.82
N ASP A 165 4.91 7.99 11.45
CA ASP A 165 6.10 7.24 11.01
C ASP A 165 6.45 6.07 11.95
N ASP A 166 5.56 5.76 12.90
CA ASP A 166 5.79 4.74 13.95
C ASP A 166 5.43 3.31 13.51
N LEU A 167 5.07 3.09 12.25
CA LEU A 167 4.72 1.77 11.75
C LEU A 167 5.98 1.00 11.30
N LYS A 168 6.71 0.42 12.27
CA LYS A 168 7.99 -0.28 12.04
C LYS A 168 7.84 -1.80 11.85
N LYS A 169 6.73 -2.40 12.28
CA LYS A 169 6.44 -3.85 12.18
C LYS A 169 4.95 -4.07 11.96
N MET A 170 4.62 -5.07 11.14
CA MET A 170 3.23 -5.41 10.80
C MET A 170 2.59 -6.48 11.67
N ASP A 171 3.37 -7.22 12.42
CA ASP A 171 2.95 -8.31 13.30
C ASP A 171 2.74 -7.86 14.78
N ASP A 172 2.85 -6.55 15.03
CA ASP A 172 2.56 -5.96 16.33
C ASP A 172 1.04 -5.95 16.57
N GLU A 173 0.57 -6.50 17.69
CA GLU A 173 -0.85 -6.42 18.11
C GLU A 173 -1.36 -4.96 18.19
N ASN A 174 -0.45 -4.00 18.33
CA ASN A 174 -0.74 -2.57 18.39
C ASN A 174 -0.77 -1.87 17.01
N VAL A 175 -0.47 -2.55 15.90
CA VAL A 175 -0.45 -1.95 14.56
C VAL A 175 -1.73 -1.14 14.30
N TYR A 176 -2.88 -1.71 14.61
CA TYR A 176 -4.16 -1.04 14.38
C TYR A 176 -4.40 0.18 15.25
N ARG A 177 -3.84 0.18 16.47
CA ARG A 177 -3.90 1.35 17.37
C ARG A 177 -3.01 2.48 16.87
N LYS A 178 -1.84 2.14 16.30
CA LYS A 178 -0.90 3.10 15.70
C LYS A 178 -1.43 3.72 14.39
N MET A 179 -2.33 3.04 13.71
CA MET A 179 -2.97 3.55 12.49
C MET A 179 -4.15 4.47 12.78
N HIS A 180 -4.76 4.33 13.96
CA HIS A 180 -5.99 5.02 14.29
C HIS A 180 -5.76 6.51 14.51
N GLY A 181 -6.56 7.34 13.88
CA GLY A 181 -6.42 8.79 13.96
C GLY A 181 -5.44 9.43 12.97
N HIS A 182 -4.78 8.61 12.11
CA HIS A 182 -3.84 9.12 11.13
C HIS A 182 -4.38 9.01 9.69
N TRP A 183 -4.04 9.98 8.85
CA TRP A 183 -4.41 10.04 7.44
C TRP A 183 -3.34 9.45 6.53
N ILE A 184 -2.08 9.88 6.73
CA ILE A 184 -0.91 9.41 5.99
C ILE A 184 0.03 8.70 6.96
N ILE A 185 0.39 7.45 6.64
CA ILE A 185 1.25 6.62 7.47
C ILE A 185 2.47 6.20 6.68
N GLU A 186 3.64 6.59 7.18
CA GLU A 186 4.91 6.23 6.58
C GLU A 186 5.39 4.87 7.07
N MET A 187 5.77 4.04 6.11
CA MET A 187 6.44 2.76 6.32
C MET A 187 7.93 2.92 5.96
N ALA A 188 8.65 3.64 6.83
CA ALA A 188 10.06 3.94 6.61
C ALA A 188 10.91 2.67 6.61
N GLU A 189 11.84 2.57 5.62
CA GLU A 189 12.85 1.51 5.48
C GLU A 189 12.34 0.05 5.49
N MET A 190 11.04 -0.18 5.70
CA MET A 190 10.48 -1.53 5.76
C MET A 190 10.68 -2.30 4.45
N LEU A 191 10.59 -1.62 3.31
CA LEU A 191 10.75 -2.22 2.01
C LEU A 191 12.20 -2.57 1.71
N GLY A 192 13.15 -1.70 2.08
CA GLY A 192 14.58 -1.91 1.79
C GLY A 192 15.25 -3.06 2.56
N THR A 193 14.61 -3.56 3.62
CA THR A 193 15.07 -4.69 4.45
C THR A 193 14.16 -5.90 4.37
N ALA A 194 13.04 -5.79 3.63
CA ALA A 194 12.02 -6.82 3.58
C ALA A 194 12.47 -8.04 2.77
N SER A 195 12.25 -9.22 3.33
CA SER A 195 12.31 -10.49 2.59
C SER A 195 11.11 -10.59 1.64
N ALA A 196 11.16 -11.49 0.64
CA ALA A 196 10.02 -11.74 -0.25
C ALA A 196 8.73 -12.08 0.53
N LYS A 197 8.83 -12.83 1.64
CA LYS A 197 7.71 -13.13 2.53
C LYS A 197 7.13 -11.86 3.17
N SER A 198 7.99 -10.98 3.67
CA SER A 198 7.56 -9.72 4.29
C SER A 198 6.85 -8.80 3.29
N VAL A 199 7.25 -8.82 2.02
CA VAL A 199 6.58 -8.03 0.98
C VAL A 199 5.17 -8.55 0.67
N GLU A 200 4.97 -9.86 0.65
CA GLU A 200 3.63 -10.43 0.51
C GLU A 200 2.73 -10.06 1.71
N GLU A 201 3.28 -10.03 2.91
CA GLU A 201 2.58 -9.54 4.10
C GLU A 201 2.21 -8.04 3.96
N ILE A 202 3.13 -7.21 3.44
CA ILE A 202 2.86 -5.79 3.14
C ILE A 202 1.75 -5.66 2.09
N LYS A 203 1.80 -6.41 1.00
CA LYS A 203 0.78 -6.41 -0.05
C LYS A 203 -0.60 -6.83 0.49
N ALA A 204 -0.64 -7.88 1.32
CA ALA A 204 -1.85 -8.32 1.98
C ALA A 204 -2.40 -7.25 2.94
N PHE A 205 -1.51 -6.60 3.69
CA PHE A 205 -1.86 -5.50 4.59
C PHE A 205 -2.40 -4.28 3.84
N LEU A 206 -1.77 -3.84 2.76
CA LEU A 206 -2.24 -2.71 1.95
C LEU A 206 -3.64 -2.94 1.37
N SER A 207 -3.97 -4.19 1.05
CA SER A 207 -5.26 -4.56 0.44
C SER A 207 -6.44 -4.59 1.40
N ARG A 208 -6.22 -4.49 2.72
CA ARG A 208 -7.30 -4.52 3.70
C ARG A 208 -8.16 -3.26 3.62
N ALA A 209 -9.46 -3.45 3.70
CA ALA A 209 -10.45 -2.38 3.70
C ALA A 209 -10.90 -1.99 5.12
N LYS A 210 -10.80 -2.92 6.06
CA LYS A 210 -11.20 -2.76 7.47
C LYS A 210 -10.29 -3.56 8.38
N GLU A 211 -10.28 -3.14 9.64
CA GLU A 211 -9.61 -3.82 10.74
C GLU A 211 -10.62 -4.18 11.82
N THR A 212 -10.55 -5.41 12.34
CA THR A 212 -11.43 -5.86 13.43
C THR A 212 -10.61 -6.01 14.69
N TYR A 213 -10.75 -5.10 15.63
CA TYR A 213 -10.04 -5.19 16.90
C TYR A 213 -10.88 -4.63 18.07
N LYS A 214 -10.46 -4.99 19.27
CA LYS A 214 -11.07 -4.55 20.51
C LYS A 214 -10.20 -3.48 21.16
N THR A 215 -10.76 -2.29 21.39
CA THR A 215 -10.07 -1.28 22.21
C THR A 215 -10.06 -1.69 23.68
N PRO A 216 -9.08 -1.24 24.48
CA PRO A 216 -9.09 -1.42 25.91
C PRO A 216 -10.45 -1.02 26.50
N TYR A 217 -10.97 -1.81 27.43
CA TYR A 217 -12.27 -1.61 28.10
C TYR A 217 -13.53 -1.74 27.22
N ALA A 218 -13.43 -1.88 25.92
CA ALA A 218 -14.59 -2.15 25.08
C ALA A 218 -15.13 -3.56 25.37
N LYS A 219 -16.45 -3.72 25.43
CA LYS A 219 -17.09 -5.02 25.68
C LYS A 219 -16.96 -5.96 24.46
N TYR A 220 -17.05 -5.40 23.24
CA TYR A 220 -17.05 -6.14 21.99
C TYR A 220 -16.00 -5.58 21.01
N PRO A 221 -15.41 -6.43 20.13
CA PRO A 221 -14.63 -5.97 19.00
C PRO A 221 -15.53 -5.19 18.02
N ARG A 222 -14.97 -4.25 17.30
CA ARG A 222 -15.65 -3.48 16.24
C ARG A 222 -14.85 -3.53 14.96
N ASP A 223 -15.57 -3.59 13.84
CA ASP A 223 -15.00 -3.36 12.53
C ASP A 223 -14.75 -1.87 12.34
N ARG A 224 -13.49 -1.51 12.11
CA ARG A 224 -13.09 -0.14 11.78
C ARG A 224 -12.69 -0.06 10.33
N LYS A 225 -13.43 0.70 9.58
CA LYS A 225 -13.15 0.96 8.17
C LYS A 225 -11.89 1.79 8.05
N ARG A 226 -10.98 1.38 7.16
CA ARG A 226 -9.71 2.06 6.96
C ARG A 226 -9.91 3.42 6.31
N GLN A 227 -9.31 4.45 6.89
CA GLN A 227 -9.36 5.85 6.43
C GLN A 227 -7.98 6.38 6.03
N CYS A 228 -6.90 5.67 6.37
CA CYS A 228 -5.53 6.05 6.08
C CYS A 228 -5.05 5.53 4.73
N ALA A 229 -4.02 6.21 4.20
CA ALA A 229 -3.19 5.77 3.09
C ALA A 229 -1.74 5.56 3.56
N PHE A 230 -1.01 4.71 2.83
CA PHE A 230 0.37 4.35 3.19
C PHE A 230 1.35 4.93 2.19
N VAL A 231 2.47 5.42 2.70
CA VAL A 231 3.62 5.89 1.93
C VAL A 231 4.88 5.14 2.37
N GLY A 232 5.85 5.06 1.49
CA GLY A 232 7.13 4.43 1.78
C GLY A 232 8.30 5.33 1.43
N THR A 233 9.38 5.17 2.17
CA THR A 233 10.66 5.80 1.86
C THR A 233 11.76 4.76 1.79
N SER A 234 12.69 4.95 0.86
CA SER A 234 13.87 4.10 0.74
C SER A 234 15.10 4.92 0.34
N ASN A 235 16.24 4.57 0.95
CA ASN A 235 17.54 5.10 0.55
C ASN A 235 18.23 4.16 -0.47
N LYS A 236 17.64 3.00 -0.74
CA LYS A 236 18.15 2.03 -1.72
C LYS A 236 17.31 2.12 -2.99
N GLN A 237 17.94 2.32 -4.13
CA GLN A 237 17.26 2.35 -5.41
C GLN A 237 16.52 1.02 -5.67
N ARG A 238 17.18 -0.11 -5.48
CA ARG A 238 16.59 -1.44 -5.64
C ARG A 238 16.05 -1.95 -4.31
N PHE A 239 14.89 -1.44 -3.93
CA PHE A 239 14.24 -1.75 -2.65
C PHE A 239 13.09 -2.76 -2.78
N LEU A 240 12.55 -2.94 -3.98
CA LEU A 240 11.52 -3.94 -4.22
C LEU A 240 12.16 -5.33 -4.41
N PRO A 241 11.63 -6.35 -3.76
CA PRO A 241 12.09 -7.71 -4.01
C PRO A 241 11.73 -8.12 -5.44
N LEU A 242 12.45 -9.11 -5.92
CA LEU A 242 12.12 -9.77 -7.16
C LEU A 242 10.77 -10.48 -6.99
N ASP A 243 9.75 -9.93 -7.65
CA ASP A 243 8.40 -10.51 -7.71
C ASP A 243 7.89 -10.42 -9.14
N ARG A 244 7.85 -11.55 -9.82
CA ARG A 244 7.40 -11.69 -11.20
C ARG A 244 5.88 -11.58 -11.35
N THR A 245 5.13 -11.73 -10.24
CA THR A 245 3.66 -11.66 -10.23
C THR A 245 3.10 -10.28 -9.92
N GLY A 246 3.95 -9.32 -9.55
CA GLY A 246 3.60 -7.92 -9.56
C GLY A 246 3.70 -7.15 -8.25
N ASN A 247 4.70 -6.33 -8.19
CA ASN A 247 4.80 -5.22 -7.24
C ASN A 247 3.82 -4.06 -7.58
N ARG A 248 2.66 -4.35 -8.21
CA ARG A 248 1.73 -3.36 -8.77
C ARG A 248 1.18 -2.36 -7.74
N ARG A 249 1.24 -2.69 -6.46
CA ARG A 249 0.78 -1.82 -5.37
C ARG A 249 1.76 -0.71 -5.04
N PHE A 250 3.03 -0.89 -5.39
CA PHE A 250 4.06 0.10 -5.14
C PHE A 250 4.17 1.06 -6.32
N LEU A 251 4.19 2.36 -6.02
CA LEU A 251 4.37 3.45 -6.96
C LEU A 251 5.70 4.13 -6.66
N PRO A 252 6.82 3.57 -7.12
CA PRO A 252 8.14 4.11 -6.84
C PRO A 252 8.38 5.39 -7.66
N VAL A 253 8.95 6.40 -7.03
CA VAL A 253 9.41 7.63 -7.67
C VAL A 253 10.83 7.91 -7.19
N GLN A 254 11.75 8.02 -8.16
CA GLN A 254 13.12 8.44 -7.89
C GLN A 254 13.14 9.94 -7.63
N ILE A 255 13.81 10.34 -6.55
CA ILE A 255 14.02 11.75 -6.23
C ILE A 255 15.50 12.11 -6.25
N ASP A 256 15.79 13.38 -6.48
CA ASP A 256 17.14 13.95 -6.51
C ASP A 256 17.07 15.36 -5.90
N SER A 257 17.39 15.47 -4.62
CA SER A 257 17.29 16.75 -3.90
C SER A 257 18.15 17.87 -4.49
N SER A 258 19.16 17.55 -5.32
CA SER A 258 19.97 18.56 -6.00
C SER A 258 19.21 19.27 -7.12
N LYS A 259 18.09 18.70 -7.60
CA LYS A 259 17.21 19.26 -8.63
C LYS A 259 15.95 19.89 -8.04
N ALA A 260 15.74 19.78 -6.74
CA ALA A 260 14.57 20.40 -6.09
C ALA A 260 14.66 21.92 -6.19
N GLU A 261 13.53 22.57 -6.48
CA GLU A 261 13.45 24.03 -6.53
C GLU A 261 13.51 24.64 -5.12
N VAL A 262 12.83 24.03 -4.16
CA VAL A 262 12.73 24.48 -2.78
C VAL A 262 12.77 23.29 -1.84
N HIS A 263 13.47 23.39 -0.72
CA HIS A 263 13.39 22.38 0.34
C HIS A 263 12.12 22.61 1.17
N VAL A 264 11.34 21.55 1.43
CA VAL A 264 10.03 21.65 2.11
C VAL A 264 10.07 22.33 3.49
N LEU A 265 11.23 22.34 4.16
CA LEU A 265 11.46 23.02 5.45
C LEU A 265 12.09 24.41 5.31
N GLU A 266 12.33 24.92 4.10
CA GLU A 266 12.95 26.21 3.90
C GLU A 266 12.04 27.36 4.34
N SER A 267 10.74 27.28 3.95
CA SER A 267 9.69 28.17 4.41
C SER A 267 8.44 27.34 4.71
N GLU A 268 8.16 27.13 5.99
CA GLU A 268 7.06 26.27 6.41
C GLU A 268 5.70 26.80 5.93
N ASP A 269 5.49 28.13 6.06
CA ASP A 269 4.22 28.76 5.67
C ASP A 269 3.96 28.66 4.15
N GLU A 270 4.99 28.88 3.33
CA GLU A 270 4.87 28.78 1.87
C GLU A 270 4.66 27.34 1.43
N SER A 271 5.38 26.40 2.05
CA SER A 271 5.20 24.97 1.77
C SER A 271 3.79 24.49 2.15
N ARG A 272 3.25 24.94 3.28
CA ARG A 272 1.87 24.64 3.68
C ARG A 272 0.86 25.23 2.71
N ALA A 273 1.02 26.50 2.31
CA ALA A 273 0.16 27.15 1.32
C ALA A 273 0.21 26.41 -0.05
N TYR A 274 1.37 25.94 -0.46
CA TYR A 274 1.51 25.15 -1.69
C TYR A 274 0.74 23.82 -1.58
N ILE A 275 0.89 23.11 -0.45
CA ILE A 275 0.21 21.82 -0.20
C ILE A 275 -1.31 22.02 -0.04
N ASP A 276 -1.78 23.12 0.55
CA ASP A 276 -3.21 23.44 0.60
C ASP A 276 -3.79 23.57 -0.82
N GLN A 277 -3.09 24.26 -1.72
CA GLN A 277 -3.50 24.39 -3.11
C GLN A 277 -3.38 23.08 -3.90
N LEU A 278 -2.40 22.23 -3.57
CA LEU A 278 -2.32 20.88 -4.13
C LEU A 278 -3.58 20.07 -3.77
N TRP A 279 -4.00 20.08 -2.50
CA TRP A 279 -5.22 19.38 -2.08
C TRP A 279 -6.48 20.03 -2.68
N ALA A 280 -6.50 21.34 -2.87
CA ALA A 280 -7.60 22.04 -3.56
C ALA A 280 -7.73 21.55 -5.01
N GLU A 281 -6.63 21.40 -5.75
CA GLU A 281 -6.60 20.82 -7.09
C GLU A 281 -7.13 19.38 -7.09
N VAL A 282 -6.66 18.55 -6.17
CA VAL A 282 -7.15 17.16 -6.02
C VAL A 282 -8.65 17.12 -5.76
N MET A 283 -9.18 18.02 -4.93
CA MET A 283 -10.60 18.10 -4.63
C MET A 283 -11.45 18.49 -5.85
N VAL A 284 -10.95 19.33 -6.73
CA VAL A 284 -11.64 19.64 -8.00
C VAL A 284 -11.75 18.39 -8.86
N ILE A 285 -10.67 17.62 -9.01
CA ILE A 285 -10.68 16.34 -9.74
C ILE A 285 -11.61 15.34 -9.05
N TYR A 286 -11.52 15.21 -7.73
CA TYR A 286 -12.36 14.29 -6.98
C TYR A 286 -13.85 14.57 -7.12
N ARG A 287 -14.25 15.86 -7.03
CA ARG A 287 -15.64 16.31 -7.15
C ARG A 287 -16.19 16.21 -8.57
N SER A 288 -15.33 16.25 -9.62
CA SER A 288 -15.78 16.04 -10.99
C SER A 288 -16.36 14.65 -11.23
N GLY A 289 -15.95 13.65 -10.45
CA GLY A 289 -16.31 12.24 -10.65
C GLY A 289 -15.62 11.59 -11.87
N GLU A 290 -14.82 12.32 -12.63
CA GLU A 290 -14.10 11.84 -13.81
C GLU A 290 -12.73 11.27 -13.46
N TRP A 291 -12.69 10.32 -12.52
CA TRP A 291 -11.47 9.65 -12.07
C TRP A 291 -11.72 8.18 -11.75
N SER A 292 -10.65 7.39 -11.61
CA SER A 292 -10.73 5.95 -11.32
C SER A 292 -9.62 5.52 -10.38
N MET A 293 -9.91 4.58 -9.47
CA MET A 293 -8.89 3.88 -8.65
C MET A 293 -8.13 2.80 -9.44
N LYS A 294 -8.21 2.80 -10.77
CA LYS A 294 -7.47 1.91 -11.65
C LYS A 294 -6.75 2.75 -12.69
N PHE A 295 -5.48 2.47 -12.89
CA PHE A 295 -4.73 3.05 -14.01
C PHE A 295 -5.30 2.62 -15.35
N ARG A 296 -5.22 3.48 -16.35
CA ARG A 296 -5.44 3.13 -17.75
C ARG A 296 -4.47 2.00 -18.15
N PRO A 297 -4.86 1.05 -19.01
CA PRO A 297 -4.00 -0.10 -19.37
C PRO A 297 -2.60 0.29 -19.85
N GLU A 298 -2.49 1.37 -20.62
CA GLU A 298 -1.22 1.91 -21.12
C GLU A 298 -0.32 2.39 -19.96
N ILE A 299 -0.87 3.17 -19.05
CA ILE A 299 -0.15 3.65 -17.87
C ILE A 299 0.25 2.48 -16.96
N ALA A 300 -0.63 1.51 -16.77
CA ALA A 300 -0.32 0.32 -15.97
C ALA A 300 0.88 -0.44 -16.54
N LYS A 301 0.94 -0.62 -17.87
CA LYS A 301 2.07 -1.27 -18.56
C LYS A 301 3.38 -0.47 -18.38
N HIS A 302 3.33 0.85 -18.53
CA HIS A 302 4.52 1.69 -18.31
C HIS A 302 4.97 1.66 -16.85
N LEU A 303 4.04 1.63 -15.88
CA LEU A 303 4.35 1.47 -14.46
C LEU A 303 5.02 0.11 -14.17
N ASP A 304 4.59 -0.97 -14.84
CA ASP A 304 5.23 -2.28 -14.67
C ASP A 304 6.69 -2.25 -15.15
N ILE A 305 6.95 -1.62 -16.29
CA ILE A 305 8.33 -1.42 -16.80
C ILE A 305 9.12 -0.51 -15.82
N HIS A 306 8.53 0.58 -15.38
CA HIS A 306 9.18 1.52 -14.45
C HIS A 306 9.60 0.83 -13.14
N ARG A 307 8.78 -0.05 -12.59
CA ARG A 307 9.08 -0.81 -11.36
C ARG A 307 10.31 -1.71 -11.48
N LEU A 308 10.63 -2.19 -12.68
CA LEU A 308 11.82 -3.03 -12.89
C LEU A 308 13.11 -2.32 -12.48
N ALA A 309 13.20 -1.01 -12.64
CA ALA A 309 14.36 -0.23 -12.22
C ALA A 309 14.58 -0.22 -10.70
N PHE A 310 13.53 -0.50 -9.92
CA PHE A 310 13.54 -0.53 -8.46
C PHE A 310 13.54 -1.94 -7.87
N MET A 311 13.53 -2.97 -8.72
CA MET A 311 13.57 -4.37 -8.29
C MET A 311 15.02 -4.87 -8.17
N ALA A 312 15.21 -5.85 -7.31
CA ALA A 312 16.49 -6.55 -7.23
C ALA A 312 16.84 -7.20 -8.60
N GLU A 313 18.12 -7.27 -8.92
CA GLU A 313 18.56 -7.95 -10.15
C GLU A 313 18.18 -9.42 -10.12
N ASP A 314 17.61 -9.88 -11.24
CA ASP A 314 17.31 -11.29 -11.45
C ASP A 314 18.49 -11.97 -12.17
N THR A 315 19.57 -12.17 -11.42
CA THR A 315 20.74 -12.88 -11.94
C THR A 315 20.44 -14.32 -12.30
N THR A 316 19.51 -14.97 -11.58
CA THR A 316 19.11 -16.36 -11.82
C THR A 316 18.43 -16.50 -13.18
N THR A 317 17.50 -15.60 -13.50
CA THR A 317 16.87 -15.58 -14.83
C THR A 317 17.89 -15.37 -15.94
N GLY A 318 18.82 -14.42 -15.77
CA GLY A 318 19.86 -14.17 -16.75
C GLY A 318 20.76 -15.39 -17.02
N VAL A 319 21.14 -16.11 -15.97
CA VAL A 319 21.93 -17.34 -16.10
C VAL A 319 21.14 -18.44 -16.80
N ILE A 320 19.86 -18.64 -16.44
CA ILE A 320 18.99 -19.64 -17.07
C ILE A 320 18.78 -19.29 -18.56
N GLN A 321 18.47 -18.05 -18.90
CA GLN A 321 18.29 -17.61 -20.29
C GLN A 321 19.54 -17.84 -21.11
N ALA A 322 20.71 -17.38 -20.65
CA ALA A 322 21.99 -17.56 -21.35
C ALA A 322 22.35 -19.04 -21.55
N TRP A 323 22.00 -19.91 -20.62
CA TRP A 323 22.20 -21.34 -20.76
C TRP A 323 21.19 -21.93 -21.75
N LEU A 324 19.90 -21.56 -21.72
CA LEU A 324 18.89 -22.03 -22.66
C LEU A 324 19.14 -21.61 -24.09
N ASP A 325 19.69 -20.42 -24.31
CA ASP A 325 20.09 -19.93 -25.66
C ASP A 325 21.17 -20.82 -26.31
N ASN A 326 22.01 -21.44 -25.50
CA ASN A 326 23.07 -22.36 -25.93
C ASN A 326 22.68 -23.84 -25.84
N TYR A 327 21.54 -24.14 -25.22
CA TYR A 327 21.08 -25.52 -25.01
C TYR A 327 20.52 -26.09 -26.32
N LYS A 328 21.02 -27.27 -26.73
CA LYS A 328 20.68 -27.90 -28.02
C LYS A 328 19.45 -28.82 -27.96
N GLY A 329 18.96 -29.14 -26.75
CA GLY A 329 17.81 -30.01 -26.57
C GLY A 329 16.49 -29.26 -26.76
N ASP A 330 15.43 -30.00 -27.03
CA ASP A 330 14.09 -29.49 -27.24
C ASP A 330 13.25 -29.45 -25.94
N TYR A 331 13.69 -30.13 -24.90
CA TYR A 331 13.00 -30.24 -23.64
C TYR A 331 13.92 -29.95 -22.45
N VAL A 332 13.41 -29.25 -21.45
CA VAL A 332 14.09 -28.99 -20.17
C VAL A 332 13.17 -29.25 -19.00
N CYS A 333 13.73 -29.58 -17.84
CA CYS A 333 12.99 -29.70 -16.58
C CYS A 333 13.70 -28.94 -15.45
N SER A 334 12.99 -28.70 -14.36
CA SER A 334 13.53 -27.92 -13.22
C SER A 334 14.84 -28.49 -12.68
N ARG A 335 14.97 -29.83 -12.58
CA ARG A 335 16.19 -30.48 -12.09
C ARG A 335 17.37 -30.33 -13.06
N LEU A 336 17.11 -30.38 -14.38
CA LEU A 336 18.13 -30.18 -15.41
C LEU A 336 18.66 -28.73 -15.34
N ILE A 337 17.75 -27.73 -15.26
CA ILE A 337 18.11 -26.32 -15.10
C ILE A 337 18.90 -26.10 -13.83
N TYR A 338 18.45 -26.68 -12.71
CA TYR A 338 19.12 -26.56 -11.41
C TYR A 338 20.57 -27.07 -11.46
N ASN A 339 20.79 -28.23 -12.09
CA ASN A 339 22.12 -28.85 -12.12
C ASN A 339 23.01 -28.23 -13.21
N GLU A 340 22.50 -28.02 -14.40
CA GLU A 340 23.34 -27.66 -15.56
C GLU A 340 23.42 -26.14 -15.79
N ALA A 341 22.30 -25.41 -15.68
CA ALA A 341 22.32 -23.98 -15.84
C ALA A 341 22.84 -23.27 -14.57
N LEU A 342 22.31 -23.62 -13.40
CA LEU A 342 22.70 -23.00 -12.14
C LEU A 342 23.91 -23.67 -11.47
N LYS A 343 24.41 -24.77 -12.03
CA LYS A 343 25.59 -25.50 -11.56
C LYS A 343 25.51 -25.96 -10.09
N ASN A 344 24.31 -26.28 -9.64
CA ASN A 344 24.07 -26.84 -8.32
C ASN A 344 24.19 -28.39 -8.37
N TYR A 345 24.42 -29.01 -7.24
CA TYR A 345 24.56 -30.47 -7.16
C TYR A 345 23.43 -31.09 -6.34
N GLY A 346 22.94 -32.24 -6.81
CA GLY A 346 21.92 -33.02 -6.11
C GLY A 346 20.49 -32.69 -6.53
N ASP A 347 19.53 -33.01 -5.67
CA ASP A 347 18.13 -32.74 -5.91
C ASP A 347 17.76 -31.33 -5.46
N PRO A 348 17.06 -30.56 -6.30
CA PRO A 348 16.61 -29.23 -5.91
C PRO A 348 15.60 -29.33 -4.76
N ASP A 349 15.70 -28.44 -3.81
CA ASP A 349 14.69 -28.27 -2.78
C ASP A 349 13.40 -27.65 -3.36
N ARG A 350 12.31 -27.70 -2.61
CA ARG A 350 11.01 -27.18 -3.06
C ARG A 350 11.05 -25.69 -3.43
N LYS A 351 11.90 -24.92 -2.75
CA LYS A 351 12.05 -23.48 -3.00
C LYS A 351 12.71 -23.26 -4.36
N SER A 352 13.81 -23.91 -4.64
CA SER A 352 14.52 -23.83 -5.92
C SER A 352 13.65 -24.32 -7.09
N VAL A 353 12.89 -25.41 -6.91
CA VAL A 353 11.93 -25.88 -7.92
C VAL A 353 10.88 -24.83 -8.23
N ASN A 354 10.30 -24.22 -7.20
CA ASN A 354 9.28 -23.19 -7.39
C ASN A 354 9.85 -21.94 -8.08
N GLU A 355 11.06 -21.53 -7.72
CA GLU A 355 11.75 -20.40 -8.35
C GLU A 355 12.02 -20.66 -9.84
N ILE A 356 12.57 -21.83 -10.17
CA ILE A 356 12.80 -22.21 -11.58
C ILE A 356 11.49 -22.27 -12.36
N ASN A 357 10.45 -22.86 -11.79
CA ASN A 357 9.13 -22.93 -12.42
C ASN A 357 8.56 -21.54 -12.69
N ASP A 358 8.72 -20.62 -11.74
CA ASP A 358 8.27 -19.24 -11.87
C ASP A 358 9.03 -18.49 -12.96
N ILE A 359 10.37 -18.66 -13.04
CA ILE A 359 11.21 -18.11 -14.10
C ILE A 359 10.76 -18.63 -15.47
N MET A 360 10.65 -19.93 -15.62
CA MET A 360 10.32 -20.58 -16.87
C MET A 360 8.92 -20.24 -17.39
N ASN A 361 7.94 -20.08 -16.48
CA ASN A 361 6.56 -19.81 -16.88
C ASN A 361 6.26 -18.33 -17.13
N ASN A 362 7.03 -17.41 -16.52
CA ASN A 362 6.66 -15.99 -16.51
C ASN A 362 7.71 -15.07 -17.15
N THR A 363 8.93 -15.55 -17.40
CA THR A 363 10.04 -14.64 -17.78
C THR A 363 10.83 -15.14 -18.99
N ILE A 364 10.95 -16.46 -19.19
CA ILE A 364 11.74 -17.03 -20.29
C ILE A 364 10.91 -17.05 -21.57
N ASP A 365 11.45 -16.45 -22.62
CA ASP A 365 10.86 -16.49 -23.95
C ASP A 365 11.35 -17.71 -24.76
N GLY A 366 10.51 -18.16 -25.69
CA GLY A 366 10.84 -19.27 -26.61
C GLY A 366 10.71 -20.67 -26.00
N TRP A 367 10.16 -20.78 -24.77
CA TRP A 367 9.90 -22.07 -24.10
C TRP A 367 8.47 -22.10 -23.54
N LEU A 368 7.74 -23.19 -23.84
CA LEU A 368 6.35 -23.37 -23.44
C LEU A 368 6.23 -24.55 -22.46
N PRO A 369 5.33 -24.47 -21.46
CA PRO A 369 5.08 -25.59 -20.55
C PRO A 369 4.45 -26.76 -21.32
N GLY A 370 5.03 -27.95 -21.20
CA GLY A 370 4.50 -29.17 -21.80
C GLY A 370 3.25 -29.67 -21.09
N PRO A 371 2.27 -30.27 -21.80
CA PRO A 371 1.02 -30.78 -21.23
C PRO A 371 1.23 -32.04 -20.38
N SER A 372 2.32 -32.76 -20.59
CA SER A 372 2.60 -34.05 -19.94
C SER A 372 4.04 -34.10 -19.40
N SER A 373 4.35 -35.19 -18.67
CA SER A 373 5.73 -35.43 -18.25
C SER A 373 6.57 -35.97 -19.42
N HIS A 374 7.78 -35.44 -19.56
CA HIS A 374 8.78 -35.92 -20.51
C HIS A 374 9.81 -36.81 -19.81
N ARG A 375 10.30 -37.86 -20.53
CA ARG A 375 11.31 -38.76 -20.01
C ARG A 375 12.72 -38.28 -20.42
N PHE A 376 13.40 -37.71 -19.45
CA PHE A 376 14.83 -37.38 -19.57
C PHE A 376 15.68 -38.63 -19.29
N GLY A 377 16.87 -38.71 -19.83
CA GLY A 377 17.84 -39.77 -19.49
C GLY A 377 18.26 -39.72 -18.01
N ALA A 378 19.04 -40.71 -17.56
CA ALA A 378 19.66 -40.64 -16.24
C ALA A 378 20.60 -39.42 -16.15
N PRO A 379 20.64 -38.68 -15.06
CA PRO A 379 19.98 -38.94 -13.74
C PRO A 379 18.61 -38.29 -13.56
N TYR A 380 18.00 -37.69 -14.57
CA TYR A 380 16.85 -36.79 -14.46
C TYR A 380 15.50 -37.53 -14.39
N GLY A 381 15.36 -38.69 -15.08
CA GLY A 381 14.14 -39.50 -15.05
C GLY A 381 12.97 -38.86 -15.79
N SER A 382 11.73 -39.12 -15.32
CA SER A 382 10.50 -38.56 -15.91
C SER A 382 10.01 -37.39 -15.07
N GLN A 383 9.89 -36.20 -15.70
CA GLN A 383 9.50 -34.98 -15.02
C GLN A 383 8.60 -34.09 -15.92
N ARG A 384 7.84 -33.17 -15.32
CA ARG A 384 7.22 -32.08 -16.07
C ARG A 384 8.30 -31.28 -16.80
N ALA A 385 8.04 -30.91 -18.04
CA ALA A 385 9.01 -30.28 -18.89
C ALA A 385 8.46 -29.00 -19.53
N TRP A 386 9.37 -28.13 -19.93
CA TRP A 386 9.12 -27.11 -20.94
C TRP A 386 9.74 -27.59 -22.25
N HIS A 387 9.11 -27.26 -23.36
CA HIS A 387 9.60 -27.54 -24.69
C HIS A 387 9.89 -26.23 -25.43
N ARG A 388 10.83 -26.26 -26.37
CA ARG A 388 11.15 -25.12 -27.21
C ARG A 388 9.96 -24.78 -28.09
N GLU A 389 9.67 -23.49 -28.27
CA GLU A 389 8.59 -23.02 -29.13
C GLU A 389 8.83 -23.51 -30.59
N GLY A 390 7.80 -24.06 -31.23
CA GLY A 390 7.88 -24.64 -32.59
C GLY A 390 8.13 -26.14 -32.61
N VAL A 391 8.46 -26.78 -31.50
CA VAL A 391 8.53 -28.26 -31.42
C VAL A 391 7.10 -28.81 -31.48
N LYS A 392 6.81 -29.62 -32.51
CA LYS A 392 5.53 -30.32 -32.62
C LYS A 392 5.49 -31.42 -31.59
N GLU A 393 4.63 -31.26 -30.59
CA GLU A 393 4.35 -32.36 -29.68
C GLU A 393 3.62 -33.48 -30.38
N PRO A 394 3.98 -34.75 -30.13
CA PRO A 394 3.22 -35.89 -30.65
C PRO A 394 1.80 -35.85 -30.04
N VAL A 395 0.81 -35.70 -30.92
CA VAL A 395 -0.61 -35.68 -30.54
C VAL A 395 -1.04 -37.13 -30.32
N PRO A 396 -1.58 -37.49 -29.14
CA PRO A 396 -2.16 -38.80 -28.93
C PRO A 396 -3.30 -39.04 -29.92
N ASP A 397 -3.45 -40.25 -30.41
CA ASP A 397 -4.60 -40.68 -31.21
C ASP A 397 -5.89 -40.67 -30.39
N LYS A 398 -7.05 -40.99 -31.05
CA LYS A 398 -8.35 -40.98 -30.41
C LYS A 398 -8.47 -41.94 -29.22
N ASP A 399 -7.54 -42.89 -29.11
CA ASP A 399 -7.49 -43.92 -28.04
C ASP A 399 -6.41 -43.60 -26.98
N GLY A 400 -5.75 -42.42 -27.09
CA GLY A 400 -4.75 -41.94 -26.13
C GLY A 400 -3.34 -42.50 -26.34
N PHE A 401 -3.07 -43.17 -27.50
CA PHE A 401 -1.76 -43.71 -27.79
C PHE A 401 -0.97 -42.77 -28.72
N ILE A 402 0.33 -42.61 -28.41
CA ILE A 402 1.28 -41.89 -29.25
C ILE A 402 1.92 -42.89 -30.23
N SER A 403 1.85 -42.59 -31.54
CA SER A 403 2.44 -43.47 -32.57
C SER A 403 3.94 -43.65 -32.34
N VAL A 404 4.38 -44.89 -32.25
CA VAL A 404 5.78 -45.28 -32.00
C VAL A 404 6.69 -44.87 -33.17
N ALA A 405 6.16 -44.59 -34.35
CA ALA A 405 6.94 -44.16 -35.52
C ALA A 405 7.63 -42.80 -35.37
N GLU A 406 7.11 -41.92 -34.51
CA GLU A 406 7.73 -40.60 -34.22
C GLU A 406 8.77 -40.64 -33.10
N SER A 407 8.86 -41.74 -32.34
CA SER A 407 9.82 -41.91 -31.24
C SER A 407 11.13 -42.65 -31.62
N TYR A 408 11.20 -43.22 -32.83
CA TYR A 408 12.33 -44.07 -33.24
C TYR A 408 13.59 -43.31 -33.66
N ASP A 409 13.54 -42.04 -33.95
CA ASP A 409 14.73 -41.24 -34.27
C ASP A 409 15.67 -40.96 -33.06
N GLN A 410 15.26 -41.36 -31.85
CA GLN A 410 16.08 -41.17 -30.65
C GLN A 410 16.71 -42.46 -30.09
N LEU A 411 16.42 -43.60 -30.66
CA LEU A 411 17.02 -44.87 -30.24
C LEU A 411 17.91 -45.43 -31.32
N LYS A 412 19.09 -44.84 -31.57
CA LYS A 412 20.22 -45.57 -32.15
C LYS A 412 20.74 -46.53 -31.08
N ILE A 413 20.23 -47.73 -31.10
CA ILE A 413 20.84 -48.86 -30.38
C ILE A 413 22.02 -49.27 -31.27
N PRO A 414 23.28 -49.23 -30.81
CA PRO A 414 24.39 -49.77 -31.52
C PRO A 414 24.39 -51.29 -31.32
N PHE A 415 23.78 -52.04 -32.22
CA PHE A 415 24.14 -53.43 -32.42
C PHE A 415 24.98 -53.50 -33.67
N ASP A 416 26.27 -53.39 -33.51
CA ASP A 416 27.23 -54.00 -34.45
C ASP A 416 27.43 -55.43 -34.07
N VAL A 417 27.07 -56.33 -34.99
CA VAL A 417 27.47 -57.73 -35.00
C VAL A 417 28.81 -57.84 -35.75
#